data_557e88ba2f060becf25a4842f37f1fca
#
_entry.id   557e88ba2f060becf25a4842f37f1fca
#
_cell.length_a   1.000
_cell.length_b   1.000
_cell.length_c   1.000
_cell.angle_alpha   90.00
_cell.angle_beta   90.00
_cell.angle_gamma   90.00
#
_symmetry.space_group_name_H-M   'P 1'
#
loop_
_entity.id
_entity.type
_entity.pdbx_description
1 polymer ?
#
loop_
_entity_poly.entity_id
_entity_poly.type
_entity_poly.pdbx_seq_one_letter_code
_entity_poly.pdbx_strand_id
1 'polypeptide(L)'
;MESEARLTVQERDCLEQCRKMDAECRRMWIRAMEYSPRLARYCSHWHDFTPMDWADLAAHNKDFINIAPLHEFSGAEWYIVLNRQPLLIEHCPVIDDLPPNYWDALLKEYPWFETYRKKQKKHL
;
A
#
# COMPACT_ATOMS: atom_id res chain seq x y z
N MET A 1 -17.45 18.82 -7.75
CA MET A 1 -16.05 18.55 -8.14
C MET A 1 -15.09 19.26 -7.19
N GLU A 2 -14.20 18.52 -6.57
CA GLU A 2 -13.21 19.14 -5.72
C GLU A 2 -12.15 19.83 -6.57
N SER A 3 -11.87 21.08 -6.28
CA SER A 3 -10.83 21.81 -6.97
C SER A 3 -9.52 21.76 -6.17
N GLU A 4 -8.42 22.04 -6.86
CA GLU A 4 -7.12 22.13 -6.21
C GLU A 4 -7.08 23.23 -5.15
N ALA A 5 -8.02 24.15 -5.18
CA ALA A 5 -8.12 25.22 -4.20
C ALA A 5 -8.37 24.69 -2.77
N ARG A 6 -8.87 23.45 -2.64
CA ARG A 6 -9.09 22.83 -1.34
C ARG A 6 -7.82 22.20 -0.76
N LEU A 7 -6.78 22.11 -1.57
CA LEU A 7 -5.50 21.59 -1.11
C LEU A 7 -4.78 22.66 -0.29
N THR A 8 -3.97 22.21 0.67
CA THR A 8 -3.10 23.13 1.40
C THR A 8 -2.01 23.67 0.47
N VAL A 9 -1.32 24.72 0.90
CA VAL A 9 -0.20 25.26 0.12
C VAL A 9 0.85 24.18 -0.12
N GLN A 10 1.18 23.40 0.91
CA GLN A 10 2.16 22.32 0.80
C GLN A 10 1.72 21.24 -0.18
N GLU A 11 0.43 20.88 -0.15
CA GLU A 11 -0.11 19.89 -1.10
C GLU A 11 -0.04 20.39 -2.53
N ARG A 12 -0.39 21.66 -2.75
CA ARG A 12 -0.31 22.24 -4.09
C ARG A 12 1.13 22.32 -4.59
N ASP A 13 2.07 22.64 -3.71
CA ASP A 13 3.49 22.66 -4.08
C ASP A 13 3.97 21.27 -4.47
N CYS A 14 3.59 20.23 -3.71
CA CYS A 14 3.93 18.85 -4.05
C CYS A 14 3.37 18.45 -5.40
N LEU A 15 2.10 18.79 -5.65
CA LEU A 15 1.43 18.48 -6.92
C LEU A 15 2.13 19.17 -8.09
N GLU A 16 2.49 20.43 -7.91
CA GLU A 16 3.19 21.17 -8.93
C GLU A 16 4.55 20.56 -9.25
N GLN A 17 5.30 20.13 -8.23
CA GLN A 17 6.57 19.45 -8.43
C GLN A 17 6.39 18.15 -9.20
N CYS A 18 5.37 17.36 -8.86
CA CYS A 18 5.06 16.13 -9.58
C CYS A 18 4.78 16.39 -11.05
N ARG A 19 4.03 17.44 -11.36
CA ARG A 19 3.69 17.79 -12.74
C ARG A 19 4.91 18.25 -13.53
N LYS A 20 5.84 18.94 -12.89
CA LYS A 20 7.06 19.41 -13.55
C LYS A 20 8.03 18.30 -13.87
N MET A 21 8.02 17.22 -13.09
CA MET A 21 8.97 16.14 -13.24
C MET A 21 8.48 14.97 -14.09
N ASP A 22 7.35 15.15 -14.69
CA ASP A 22 6.69 14.28 -15.66
C ASP A 22 7.21 12.83 -15.72
N ALA A 23 7.90 12.41 -16.76
CA ALA A 23 8.19 11.00 -17.01
C ALA A 23 9.00 10.29 -15.91
N GLU A 24 9.74 11.01 -15.10
CA GLU A 24 10.53 10.41 -14.01
C GLU A 24 9.82 10.44 -12.68
N CYS A 25 8.53 10.75 -12.68
CA CYS A 25 7.88 11.15 -11.46
C CYS A 25 7.19 10.07 -10.66
N ARG A 26 7.33 8.78 -11.02
CA ARG A 26 6.72 7.72 -10.23
C ARG A 26 7.09 7.86 -8.75
N ARG A 27 8.36 8.04 -8.43
CA ARG A 27 8.82 8.21 -7.05
C ARG A 27 8.29 9.50 -6.42
N MET A 28 8.25 10.58 -7.20
CA MET A 28 7.71 11.84 -6.71
C MET A 28 6.23 11.73 -6.38
N TRP A 29 5.46 11.06 -7.25
CA TRP A 29 4.04 10.82 -6.99
C TRP A 29 3.84 9.94 -5.75
N ILE A 30 4.65 8.90 -5.59
CA ILE A 30 4.57 8.03 -4.42
C ILE A 30 4.83 8.84 -3.15
N ARG A 31 5.87 9.66 -3.13
CA ARG A 31 6.18 10.50 -1.98
C ARG A 31 5.08 11.51 -1.69
N ALA A 32 4.53 12.12 -2.73
CA ALA A 32 3.43 13.07 -2.57
C ALA A 32 2.20 12.39 -1.97
N MET A 33 1.87 11.19 -2.47
CA MET A 33 0.74 10.42 -1.97
C MET A 33 0.97 9.91 -0.54
N GLU A 34 2.20 9.60 -0.17
CA GLU A 34 2.54 9.25 1.21
C GLU A 34 2.34 10.45 2.13
N TYR A 35 2.73 11.63 1.66
CA TYR A 35 2.55 12.87 2.39
C TYR A 35 1.07 13.22 2.53
N SER A 36 0.31 13.12 1.45
CA SER A 36 -1.11 13.40 1.45
C SER A 36 -1.83 12.46 0.49
N PRO A 37 -2.56 11.45 1.03
CA PRO A 37 -3.25 10.46 0.18
C PRO A 37 -4.25 11.07 -0.80
N ARG A 38 -4.84 12.20 -0.49
CA ARG A 38 -5.81 12.83 -1.39
C ARG A 38 -5.19 13.36 -2.67
N LEU A 39 -3.84 13.46 -2.74
CA LEU A 39 -3.16 13.79 -3.99
C LEU A 39 -3.24 12.67 -5.02
N ALA A 40 -3.63 11.47 -4.59
CA ALA A 40 -3.77 10.33 -5.50
C ALA A 40 -4.73 10.62 -6.65
N ARG A 41 -5.78 11.38 -6.41
CA ARG A 41 -6.77 11.69 -7.46
C ARG A 41 -6.21 12.56 -8.60
N TYR A 42 -5.08 13.19 -8.37
CA TYR A 42 -4.43 14.02 -9.39
C TYR A 42 -3.33 13.29 -10.14
N CYS A 43 -3.01 12.08 -9.71
CA CYS A 43 -1.95 11.29 -10.32
C CYS A 43 -2.41 10.71 -11.65
N SER A 44 -1.60 10.92 -12.70
CA SER A 44 -1.86 10.35 -14.02
C SER A 44 -0.95 9.18 -14.36
N HIS A 45 -0.12 8.75 -13.39
CA HIS A 45 0.91 7.73 -13.60
C HIS A 45 0.62 6.40 -12.91
N TRP A 46 -0.65 6.13 -12.61
CA TRP A 46 -1.07 4.91 -11.92
C TRP A 46 -0.58 3.64 -12.59
N HIS A 47 -0.57 3.64 -13.94
CA HIS A 47 -0.18 2.47 -14.73
C HIS A 47 1.30 2.15 -14.62
N ASP A 48 2.10 3.11 -14.18
CA ASP A 48 3.52 2.93 -14.03
C ASP A 48 3.91 2.39 -12.65
N PHE A 49 2.95 2.34 -11.74
CA PHE A 49 3.21 1.85 -10.38
C PHE A 49 3.30 0.33 -10.38
N THR A 50 4.34 -0.19 -9.72
CA THR A 50 4.48 -1.64 -9.53
C THR A 50 3.65 -2.08 -8.32
N PRO A 51 3.38 -3.39 -8.19
CA PRO A 51 2.75 -3.88 -6.96
C PRO A 51 3.49 -3.48 -5.70
N MET A 52 4.83 -3.45 -5.74
CA MET A 52 5.63 -3.03 -4.59
C MET A 52 5.40 -1.55 -4.25
N ASP A 53 5.24 -0.69 -5.27
CA ASP A 53 4.92 0.72 -5.03
C ASP A 53 3.59 0.85 -4.28
N TRP A 54 2.58 0.08 -4.70
CA TRP A 54 1.28 0.08 -4.03
C TRP A 54 1.37 -0.48 -2.61
N ALA A 55 2.20 -1.50 -2.40
CA ALA A 55 2.41 -2.04 -1.07
C ALA A 55 3.02 -1.01 -0.13
N ASP A 56 4.00 -0.24 -0.60
CA ASP A 56 4.61 0.83 0.19
C ASP A 56 3.58 1.90 0.55
N LEU A 57 2.73 2.27 -0.40
CA LEU A 57 1.68 3.26 -0.15
C LEU A 57 0.68 2.74 0.90
N ALA A 58 0.23 1.50 0.76
CA ALA A 58 -0.70 0.89 1.72
C ALA A 58 -0.06 0.74 3.10
N ALA A 59 1.24 0.49 3.17
CA ALA A 59 1.95 0.41 4.43
C ALA A 59 1.99 1.77 5.14
N HIS A 60 2.07 2.85 4.38
CA HIS A 60 2.03 4.21 4.94
C HIS A 60 0.64 4.63 5.35
N ASN A 61 -0.36 4.29 4.53
CA ASN A 61 -1.75 4.65 4.81
C ASN A 61 -2.64 3.51 4.35
N LYS A 62 -3.32 2.89 5.31
CA LYS A 62 -4.16 1.71 5.05
C LYS A 62 -5.26 1.97 4.02
N ASP A 63 -5.67 3.22 3.84
CA ASP A 63 -6.75 3.56 2.91
C ASP A 63 -6.38 3.26 1.46
N PHE A 64 -5.08 3.17 1.14
CA PHE A 64 -4.65 2.79 -0.20
C PHE A 64 -5.03 1.35 -0.55
N ILE A 65 -5.39 0.52 0.43
CA ILE A 65 -5.84 -0.84 0.17
C ILE A 65 -7.11 -0.86 -0.70
N ASN A 66 -7.88 0.22 -0.66
CA ASN A 66 -9.13 0.32 -1.40
C ASN A 66 -8.94 0.60 -2.89
N ILE A 67 -7.77 1.08 -3.28
CA ILE A 67 -7.49 1.44 -4.68
C ILE A 67 -6.33 0.65 -5.28
N ALA A 68 -5.54 -0.02 -4.45
CA ALA A 68 -4.42 -0.83 -4.92
C ALA A 68 -4.91 -2.09 -5.62
N PRO A 69 -4.17 -2.58 -6.64
CA PRO A 69 -4.53 -3.81 -7.34
C PRO A 69 -4.09 -5.04 -6.53
N LEU A 70 -4.88 -5.37 -5.51
CA LEU A 70 -4.53 -6.41 -4.55
C LEU A 70 -4.32 -7.79 -5.19
N HIS A 71 -5.00 -8.05 -6.30
CA HIS A 71 -4.86 -9.32 -7.01
C HIS A 71 -3.47 -9.50 -7.63
N GLU A 72 -2.71 -8.43 -7.74
CA GLU A 72 -1.34 -8.48 -8.24
C GLU A 72 -0.31 -8.62 -7.12
N PHE A 73 -0.72 -8.53 -5.87
CA PHE A 73 0.19 -8.64 -4.73
C PHE A 73 0.63 -10.09 -4.53
N SER A 74 1.94 -10.29 -4.40
CA SER A 74 2.51 -11.55 -3.96
C SER A 74 2.72 -11.54 -2.45
N GLY A 75 3.29 -12.62 -1.92
CA GLY A 75 3.63 -12.69 -0.51
C GLY A 75 4.54 -11.55 -0.04
N ALA A 76 5.47 -11.13 -0.90
CA ALA A 76 6.40 -10.05 -0.56
C ALA A 76 5.68 -8.73 -0.33
N GLU A 77 4.76 -8.35 -1.21
CA GLU A 77 3.97 -7.13 -1.06
C GLU A 77 3.08 -7.20 0.17
N TRP A 78 2.41 -8.34 0.37
CA TRP A 78 1.59 -8.50 1.57
C TRP A 78 2.40 -8.44 2.85
N TYR A 79 3.61 -8.98 2.85
CA TYR A 79 4.48 -8.89 4.01
C TYR A 79 4.78 -7.43 4.37
N ILE A 80 5.11 -6.61 3.37
CA ILE A 80 5.40 -5.18 3.59
C ILE A 80 4.18 -4.46 4.17
N VAL A 81 3.00 -4.72 3.62
CA VAL A 81 1.76 -4.11 4.11
C VAL A 81 1.48 -4.55 5.54
N LEU A 82 1.51 -5.86 5.80
CA LEU A 82 1.12 -6.41 7.10
C LEU A 82 2.12 -6.05 8.20
N ASN A 83 3.38 -5.87 7.84
CA ASN A 83 4.39 -5.49 8.82
C ASN A 83 4.11 -4.11 9.43
N ARG A 84 3.43 -3.24 8.72
CA ARG A 84 3.09 -1.90 9.20
C ARG A 84 1.61 -1.72 9.51
N GLN A 85 0.74 -2.45 8.80
CA GLN A 85 -0.70 -2.35 8.95
C GLN A 85 -1.27 -3.75 9.21
N PRO A 86 -1.01 -4.32 10.40
CA PRO A 86 -1.35 -5.71 10.66
C PRO A 86 -2.84 -6.02 10.59
N LEU A 87 -3.71 -5.05 10.83
CA LEU A 87 -5.15 -5.28 10.75
C LEU A 87 -5.61 -5.57 9.33
N LEU A 88 -4.80 -5.23 8.33
CA LEU A 88 -5.14 -5.51 6.93
C LEU A 88 -5.02 -6.99 6.58
N ILE A 89 -4.60 -7.84 7.52
CA ILE A 89 -4.55 -9.28 7.30
C ILE A 89 -5.92 -9.84 6.89
N GLU A 90 -7.00 -9.19 7.30
CA GLU A 90 -8.35 -9.60 6.92
C GLU A 90 -8.60 -9.47 5.42
N HIS A 91 -7.83 -8.65 4.73
CA HIS A 91 -7.94 -8.44 3.30
C HIS A 91 -6.98 -9.29 2.48
N CYS A 92 -6.12 -10.06 3.14
CA CYS A 92 -5.10 -10.84 2.45
C CYS A 92 -5.65 -12.17 1.94
N PRO A 93 -5.80 -12.34 0.60
CA PRO A 93 -6.34 -13.58 0.05
C PRO A 93 -5.29 -14.68 -0.09
N VAL A 94 -4.01 -14.34 0.07
CA VAL A 94 -2.90 -15.28 -0.16
C VAL A 94 -2.17 -15.63 1.13
N ILE A 95 -2.91 -15.64 2.22
CA ILE A 95 -2.33 -15.84 3.54
C ILE A 95 -1.57 -17.18 3.64
N ASP A 96 -2.07 -18.21 2.93
CA ASP A 96 -1.42 -19.53 2.92
C ASP A 96 -0.18 -19.58 2.04
N ASP A 97 -0.05 -18.62 1.12
CA ASP A 97 1.06 -18.57 0.19
C ASP A 97 2.24 -17.74 0.69
N LEU A 98 2.12 -17.18 1.88
CA LEU A 98 3.22 -16.43 2.47
C LEU A 98 4.37 -17.36 2.81
N PRO A 99 5.60 -17.06 2.35
CA PRO A 99 6.76 -17.88 2.70
C PRO A 99 6.94 -18.02 4.21
N PRO A 100 7.42 -19.18 4.68
CA PRO A 100 7.58 -19.41 6.12
C PRO A 100 8.40 -18.35 6.85
N ASN A 101 9.43 -17.81 6.22
CA ASN A 101 10.25 -16.78 6.84
C ASN A 101 9.46 -15.49 7.07
N TYR A 102 8.53 -15.16 6.17
CA TYR A 102 7.64 -13.99 6.36
C TYR A 102 6.66 -14.25 7.51
N TRP A 103 6.09 -15.45 7.56
CA TRP A 103 5.22 -15.83 8.66
C TRP A 103 5.94 -15.75 10.00
N ASP A 104 7.15 -16.30 10.08
CA ASP A 104 7.93 -16.28 11.31
C ASP A 104 8.17 -14.85 11.78
N ALA A 105 8.52 -13.95 10.86
CA ALA A 105 8.76 -12.55 11.18
C ALA A 105 7.48 -11.86 11.67
N LEU A 106 6.36 -12.11 10.98
CA LEU A 106 5.08 -11.49 11.34
C LEU A 106 4.56 -12.03 12.68
N LEU A 107 4.70 -13.33 12.92
CA LEU A 107 4.27 -13.93 14.18
C LEU A 107 5.08 -13.44 15.37
N LYS A 108 6.36 -13.14 15.14
CA LYS A 108 7.22 -12.58 16.17
C LYS A 108 6.73 -11.20 16.60
N GLU A 109 6.34 -10.39 15.64
CA GLU A 109 5.86 -9.05 15.88
C GLU A 109 4.39 -9.02 16.30
N TYR A 110 3.58 -9.90 15.69
CA TYR A 110 2.14 -9.96 15.90
C TYR A 110 1.71 -11.39 16.18
N PRO A 111 1.91 -11.89 17.43
CA PRO A 111 1.60 -13.29 17.77
C PRO A 111 0.15 -13.70 17.48
N TRP A 112 -0.78 -12.74 17.48
CA TRP A 112 -2.18 -13.02 17.21
C TRP A 112 -2.45 -13.45 15.77
N PHE A 113 -1.48 -13.29 14.87
CA PHE A 113 -1.59 -13.78 13.49
C PHE A 113 -1.73 -15.30 13.42
N GLU A 114 -1.29 -16.01 14.45
CA GLU A 114 -1.41 -17.48 14.51
C GLU A 114 -2.86 -17.93 14.36
N THR A 115 -3.82 -17.15 14.85
CA THR A 115 -5.23 -17.45 14.72
C THR A 115 -5.65 -17.54 13.24
N TYR A 116 -5.14 -16.65 12.41
CA TYR A 116 -5.45 -16.66 10.98
C TYR A 116 -4.82 -17.85 10.27
N ARG A 117 -3.60 -18.19 10.63
CA ARG A 117 -2.90 -19.34 10.06
C ARG A 117 -3.60 -20.65 10.37
N LYS A 118 -4.02 -20.84 11.62
CA LYS A 118 -4.76 -22.02 12.04
C LYS A 118 -6.12 -22.13 11.36
N LYS A 119 -6.78 -21.01 11.19
CA LYS A 119 -8.07 -20.94 10.53
C LYS A 119 -7.99 -21.40 9.09
N GLN A 120 -6.92 -21.01 8.39
CA GLN A 120 -6.69 -21.44 7.00
C GLN A 120 -6.42 -22.94 6.93
N LYS A 121 -5.63 -23.48 7.84
CA LYS A 121 -5.33 -24.92 7.88
C LYS A 121 -6.57 -25.77 8.08
N LYS A 122 -7.59 -25.27 8.76
CA LYS A 122 -8.82 -26.01 9.01
C LYS A 122 -9.66 -26.21 7.75
N HIS A 123 -9.41 -25.46 6.71
CA HIS A 123 -10.13 -25.56 5.46
C HIS A 123 -9.46 -26.48 4.44
N LEU A 124 -8.33 -27.02 4.81
CA LEU A 124 -7.64 -28.03 3.99
C LEU A 124 -8.13 -29.44 4.38
#